data_7be5f87eb209e5c9cf7e9026fc2d0789
#
_entry.id   7be5f87eb209e5c9cf7e9026fc2d0789
#
_cell.length_a   1.000
_cell.length_b   1.000
_cell.length_c   1.000
_cell.angle_alpha   90.00
_cell.angle_beta   90.00
_cell.angle_gamma   90.00
#
_symmetry.space_group_name_H-M   'P 1'
#
loop_
_entity.id
_entity.type
_entity.pdbx_description
1 polymer ?
#
loop_
_entity_poly.entity_id
_entity_poly.type
_entity_poly.pdbx_seq_one_letter_code
_entity_poly.pdbx_strand_id
1 'polypeptide(L)'
;GGGGAGGGGRDRVTGRTWAHGVVSGCLPPGWAVAQWRAAQADDTQHAALRDAAAKGCAVHVQAMLDFQAMGVPTVDYGNNIRQVAFDQGVANAFDFPGFVPAYIRPLFCRGKGPFRWVALSGDPEDIRKTDAKMKELFPEDAHLHRWLDMAGERIAFQGLPARICWIGLGERHRAGLAFNEMVKSGELKAPIVIGRDHLDSGSVASPNRETESMQDGSDAVSDWPLLNALLNTAGGATWVSLHHGGGVGMGYSQHSGVVIVCDGTDAAARRIERVLWNDPATGVMRHADAGYEIARQCAREQGLNLPMLKD
;
A
#
# COMPACT_ATOMS: atom_id res chain seq x y z
N GLY A 1 6.51 14.33 6.01
CA GLY A 1 7.09 13.63 5.52
C GLY A 1 7.97 12.50 5.40
N GLY A 2 8.74 11.92 5.55
CA GLY A 2 9.70 10.89 5.37
C GLY A 2 9.04 9.52 5.16
N GLY A 3 8.35 9.35 4.09
CA GLY A 3 8.31 8.05 3.49
C GLY A 3 9.75 7.80 3.07
N GLY A 4 10.42 6.85 3.71
CA GLY A 4 11.69 6.37 3.22
C GLY A 4 11.44 5.90 1.79
N ALA A 5 11.61 6.81 0.86
CA ALA A 5 11.71 6.48 -0.54
C ALA A 5 12.99 5.69 -0.66
N GLY A 6 12.88 4.41 -0.46
CA GLY A 6 13.82 3.48 -0.99
C GLY A 6 13.75 3.63 -2.49
N GLY A 7 14.29 4.71 -3.02
CA GLY A 7 14.33 4.96 -4.44
C GLY A 7 15.24 3.94 -5.07
N GLY A 8 14.70 3.12 -5.95
CA GLY A 8 15.51 2.46 -6.95
C GLY A 8 16.23 3.56 -7.73
N GLY A 9 17.52 3.77 -7.49
CA GLY A 9 18.32 4.70 -8.28
C GLY A 9 18.51 4.14 -9.68
N ARG A 10 18.39 4.99 -10.70
CA ARG A 10 18.99 4.69 -11.99
C ARG A 10 20.49 4.86 -11.86
N ASP A 11 21.25 3.87 -12.25
CA ASP A 11 22.64 4.05 -12.58
C ASP A 11 22.68 5.05 -13.76
N ARG A 12 23.27 6.23 -13.52
CA ARG A 12 23.35 7.31 -14.52
C ARG A 12 24.25 6.95 -15.69
N VAL A 13 25.15 5.97 -15.51
CA VAL A 13 26.13 5.58 -16.54
C VAL A 13 25.58 4.49 -17.44
N THR A 14 24.90 3.50 -16.88
CA THR A 14 24.41 2.32 -17.63
C THR A 14 22.89 2.33 -17.86
N GLY A 15 22.15 3.26 -17.28
CA GLY A 15 20.69 3.32 -17.37
C GLY A 15 19.95 2.18 -16.65
N ARG A 16 20.65 1.34 -15.90
CA ARG A 16 20.08 0.18 -15.20
C ARG A 16 19.35 0.61 -13.95
N THR A 17 18.20 0.02 -13.74
CA THR A 17 17.38 0.23 -12.52
C THR A 17 17.83 -0.75 -11.43
N TRP A 18 18.02 -0.25 -10.22
CA TRP A 18 18.40 -1.03 -9.05
C TRP A 18 17.22 -1.78 -8.48
N ALA A 19 17.44 -3.02 -8.15
CA ALA A 19 16.53 -3.79 -7.35
C ALA A 19 16.62 -3.34 -5.88
N HIS A 20 15.64 -2.58 -5.42
CA HIS A 20 15.64 -2.01 -4.07
C HIS A 20 15.77 -3.08 -2.98
N GLY A 21 15.10 -4.22 -3.15
CA GLY A 21 15.19 -5.33 -2.20
C GLY A 21 16.59 -5.92 -2.10
N VAL A 22 17.36 -5.95 -3.19
CA VAL A 22 18.78 -6.38 -3.16
C VAL A 22 19.62 -5.41 -2.32
N VAL A 23 19.32 -4.11 -2.40
CA VAL A 23 20.05 -3.10 -1.62
C VAL A 23 19.64 -3.10 -0.16
N SER A 24 18.35 -3.16 0.15
CA SER A 24 17.84 -2.99 1.51
C SER A 24 17.78 -4.30 2.32
N GLY A 25 17.56 -5.43 1.65
CA GLY A 25 17.38 -6.72 2.32
C GLY A 25 18.61 -7.64 2.29
N CYS A 26 19.51 -7.43 1.33
CA CYS A 26 20.60 -8.37 1.03
C CYS A 26 21.94 -7.67 0.86
N LEU A 27 22.23 -6.63 1.63
CA LEU A 27 23.59 -6.08 1.67
C LEU A 27 24.56 -7.16 2.12
N PRO A 28 25.75 -7.24 1.49
CA PRO A 28 26.80 -8.15 1.97
C PRO A 28 27.06 -7.89 3.45
N PRO A 29 27.32 -8.94 4.26
CA PRO A 29 27.61 -8.76 5.68
C PRO A 29 28.74 -7.74 5.92
N GLY A 30 28.52 -6.80 6.81
CA GLY A 30 29.49 -5.76 7.16
C GLY A 30 29.49 -4.54 6.24
N TRP A 31 28.63 -4.47 5.24
CA TRP A 31 28.54 -3.31 4.34
C TRP A 31 27.45 -2.32 4.76
N ALA A 32 27.83 -1.06 4.82
CA ALA A 32 26.89 0.03 4.99
C ALA A 32 26.37 0.52 3.62
N VAL A 33 25.17 1.11 3.61
CA VAL A 33 24.57 1.70 2.39
C VAL A 33 25.50 2.71 1.70
N ALA A 34 26.30 3.44 2.49
CA ALA A 34 27.29 4.39 1.96
C ALA A 34 28.40 3.70 1.13
N GLN A 35 28.89 2.57 1.62
CA GLN A 35 29.91 1.78 0.92
C GLN A 35 29.36 1.18 -0.38
N TRP A 36 28.12 0.67 -0.31
CA TRP A 36 27.40 0.20 -1.49
C TRP A 36 27.28 1.31 -2.56
N ARG A 37 26.85 2.53 -2.14
CA ARG A 37 26.74 3.66 -3.07
C ARG A 37 28.07 4.10 -3.65
N ALA A 38 29.12 4.12 -2.87
CA ALA A 38 30.47 4.47 -3.34
C ALA A 38 30.98 3.48 -4.40
N ALA A 39 30.75 2.19 -4.18
CA ALA A 39 31.14 1.14 -5.10
C ALA A 39 30.35 1.11 -6.42
N GLN A 40 29.24 1.80 -6.51
CA GLN A 40 28.43 1.92 -7.74
C GLN A 40 29.16 2.65 -8.90
N ALA A 41 30.17 3.43 -8.58
CA ALA A 41 30.97 4.15 -9.58
C ALA A 41 32.04 3.26 -10.25
N ASP A 42 32.28 2.07 -9.74
CA ASP A 42 33.24 1.10 -10.24
C ASP A 42 32.52 -0.17 -10.71
N ASP A 43 32.49 -0.42 -12.00
CA ASP A 43 31.78 -1.54 -12.61
C ASP A 43 32.22 -2.90 -12.07
N THR A 44 33.50 -3.06 -11.76
CA THR A 44 34.06 -4.32 -11.25
C THR A 44 33.64 -4.58 -9.81
N GLN A 45 33.78 -3.58 -8.94
CA GLN A 45 33.30 -3.67 -7.56
C GLN A 45 31.77 -3.80 -7.52
N HIS A 46 31.08 -3.15 -8.41
CA HIS A 46 29.64 -3.21 -8.54
C HIS A 46 29.14 -4.62 -8.88
N ALA A 47 29.76 -5.32 -9.84
CA ALA A 47 29.42 -6.68 -10.20
C ALA A 47 29.65 -7.66 -9.03
N ALA A 48 30.79 -7.54 -8.36
CA ALA A 48 31.09 -8.35 -7.18
C ALA A 48 30.13 -8.15 -6.02
N LEU A 49 29.71 -6.91 -5.78
CA LEU A 49 28.73 -6.58 -4.74
C LEU A 49 27.33 -7.09 -5.05
N ARG A 50 26.91 -7.02 -6.31
CA ARG A 50 25.62 -7.57 -6.73
C ARG A 50 25.60 -9.09 -6.57
N ASP A 51 26.67 -9.77 -6.94
CA ASP A 51 26.81 -11.21 -6.76
C ASP A 51 26.78 -11.58 -5.26
N ALA A 52 27.53 -10.88 -4.43
CA ALA A 52 27.52 -11.10 -2.98
C ALA A 52 26.14 -10.84 -2.35
N ALA A 53 25.44 -9.77 -2.79
CA ALA A 53 24.08 -9.48 -2.34
C ALA A 53 23.08 -10.56 -2.78
N ALA A 54 23.19 -11.04 -4.02
CA ALA A 54 22.35 -12.11 -4.55
C ALA A 54 22.55 -13.44 -3.79
N LYS A 55 23.79 -13.79 -3.48
CA LYS A 55 24.10 -14.93 -2.60
C LYS A 55 23.53 -14.74 -1.19
N GLY A 56 23.60 -13.53 -0.65
CA GLY A 56 22.96 -13.19 0.62
C GLY A 56 21.44 -13.39 0.60
N CYS A 57 20.78 -13.03 -0.50
CA CYS A 57 19.34 -13.31 -0.70
C CYS A 57 19.06 -14.82 -0.71
N ALA A 58 19.89 -15.62 -1.39
CA ALA A 58 19.71 -17.06 -1.41
C ALA A 58 19.79 -17.69 -0.02
N VAL A 59 20.77 -17.28 0.79
CA VAL A 59 20.90 -17.73 2.19
C VAL A 59 19.71 -17.30 3.03
N HIS A 60 19.23 -16.06 2.85
CA HIS A 60 18.06 -15.55 3.56
C HIS A 60 16.79 -16.36 3.22
N VAL A 61 16.54 -16.60 1.94
CA VAL A 61 15.38 -17.38 1.49
C VAL A 61 15.46 -18.83 1.96
N GLN A 62 16.66 -19.42 1.97
CA GLN A 62 16.83 -20.76 2.55
C GLN A 62 16.45 -20.79 4.04
N ALA A 63 16.88 -19.80 4.81
CA ALA A 63 16.47 -19.70 6.23
C ALA A 63 14.95 -19.52 6.38
N MET A 64 14.29 -18.79 5.48
CA MET A 64 12.83 -18.67 5.49
C MET A 64 12.14 -20.00 5.20
N LEU A 65 12.66 -20.78 4.25
CA LEU A 65 12.19 -22.14 3.95
C LEU A 65 12.38 -23.09 5.14
N ASP A 66 13.50 -22.97 5.83
CA ASP A 66 13.79 -23.76 7.03
C ASP A 66 12.78 -23.41 8.16
N PHE A 67 12.47 -22.14 8.37
CA PHE A 67 11.42 -21.72 9.30
C PHE A 67 10.03 -22.26 8.90
N GLN A 68 9.69 -22.21 7.62
CA GLN A 68 8.43 -22.79 7.13
C GLN A 68 8.38 -24.29 7.41
N ALA A 69 9.47 -25.03 7.17
CA ALA A 69 9.55 -26.46 7.47
C ALA A 69 9.41 -26.77 8.96
N MET A 70 9.77 -25.83 9.84
CA MET A 70 9.54 -25.90 11.29
C MET A 70 8.11 -25.53 11.70
N GLY A 71 7.21 -25.19 10.76
CA GLY A 71 5.84 -24.79 11.04
C GLY A 71 5.68 -23.31 11.43
N VAL A 72 6.72 -22.49 11.26
CA VAL A 72 6.64 -21.04 11.48
C VAL A 72 5.95 -20.39 10.28
N PRO A 73 4.89 -19.59 10.47
CA PRO A 73 4.27 -18.83 9.39
C PRO A 73 5.29 -17.91 8.72
N THR A 74 5.55 -18.18 7.44
CA THR A 74 6.59 -17.48 6.67
C THR A 74 5.96 -16.89 5.41
N VAL A 75 6.24 -15.62 5.15
CA VAL A 75 5.73 -14.90 3.97
C VAL A 75 6.77 -13.92 3.45
N ASP A 76 6.77 -13.69 2.15
CA ASP A 76 7.54 -12.63 1.52
C ASP A 76 6.75 -11.33 1.48
N TYR A 77 7.43 -10.23 1.77
CA TYR A 77 6.85 -8.88 1.69
C TYR A 77 6.87 -8.29 0.27
N GLY A 78 7.38 -9.01 -0.73
CA GLY A 78 7.34 -8.60 -2.13
C GLY A 78 8.54 -7.75 -2.58
N ASN A 79 9.74 -8.06 -2.08
CA ASN A 79 10.98 -7.37 -2.41
C ASN A 79 11.81 -8.08 -3.49
N ASN A 80 11.22 -8.95 -4.30
CA ASN A 80 11.89 -9.84 -5.26
C ASN A 80 12.97 -10.77 -4.65
N ILE A 81 12.98 -10.92 -3.34
CA ILE A 81 13.98 -11.75 -2.66
C ILE A 81 13.90 -13.20 -3.13
N ARG A 82 12.68 -13.71 -3.34
CA ARG A 82 12.45 -15.07 -3.84
C ARG A 82 12.98 -15.24 -5.27
N GLN A 83 12.72 -14.26 -6.15
CA GLN A 83 13.24 -14.31 -7.53
C GLN A 83 14.75 -14.28 -7.56
N VAL A 84 15.38 -13.39 -6.79
CA VAL A 84 16.85 -13.33 -6.70
C VAL A 84 17.43 -14.64 -6.17
N ALA A 85 16.82 -15.24 -5.16
CA ALA A 85 17.25 -16.53 -4.63
C ALA A 85 17.07 -17.67 -5.64
N PHE A 86 15.97 -17.68 -6.38
CA PHE A 86 15.73 -18.65 -7.46
C PHE A 86 16.81 -18.55 -8.53
N ASP A 87 17.16 -17.36 -8.97
CA ASP A 87 18.23 -17.09 -9.93
C ASP A 87 19.63 -17.54 -9.41
N GLN A 88 19.78 -17.61 -8.08
CA GLN A 88 20.97 -18.15 -7.41
C GLN A 88 20.90 -19.65 -7.11
N GLY A 89 19.90 -20.37 -7.64
CA GLY A 89 19.79 -21.82 -7.56
C GLY A 89 18.96 -22.37 -6.41
N VAL A 90 18.24 -21.53 -5.65
CA VAL A 90 17.24 -22.00 -4.66
C VAL A 90 15.96 -22.39 -5.40
N ALA A 91 15.89 -23.62 -5.89
CA ALA A 91 14.81 -24.08 -6.79
C ALA A 91 13.40 -23.96 -6.18
N ASN A 92 13.30 -24.07 -4.87
CA ASN A 92 12.06 -23.99 -4.11
C ASN A 92 11.81 -22.62 -3.46
N ALA A 93 12.44 -21.54 -3.95
CA ALA A 93 12.33 -20.20 -3.39
C ALA A 93 10.88 -19.66 -3.32
N PHE A 94 9.97 -20.21 -4.12
CA PHE A 94 8.56 -19.81 -4.16
C PHE A 94 7.62 -20.75 -3.38
N ASP A 95 8.13 -21.70 -2.60
CA ASP A 95 7.28 -22.61 -1.82
C ASP A 95 6.57 -21.92 -0.65
N PHE A 96 7.00 -20.74 -0.25
CA PHE A 96 6.24 -19.89 0.65
C PHE A 96 5.65 -18.67 -0.09
N PRO A 97 4.45 -18.22 0.28
CA PRO A 97 3.73 -17.20 -0.46
C PRO A 97 4.24 -15.79 -0.18
N GLY A 98 3.89 -14.84 -1.07
CA GLY A 98 3.86 -13.43 -0.73
C GLY A 98 2.77 -13.14 0.30
N PHE A 99 2.95 -12.13 1.15
CA PHE A 99 1.99 -11.82 2.20
C PHE A 99 0.63 -11.32 1.66
N VAL A 100 0.63 -10.70 0.48
CA VAL A 100 -0.61 -10.20 -0.13
C VAL A 100 -1.51 -11.35 -0.56
N PRO A 101 -1.08 -12.32 -1.39
CA PRO A 101 -1.93 -13.47 -1.71
C PRO A 101 -2.28 -14.32 -0.49
N ALA A 102 -1.40 -14.39 0.53
CA ALA A 102 -1.65 -15.18 1.73
C ALA A 102 -2.70 -14.56 2.66
N TYR A 103 -2.69 -13.23 2.85
CA TYR A 103 -3.48 -12.58 3.91
C TYR A 103 -4.28 -11.37 3.45
N ILE A 104 -3.78 -10.59 2.50
CA ILE A 104 -4.35 -9.28 2.17
C ILE A 104 -5.41 -9.35 1.06
N ARG A 105 -5.29 -10.30 0.15
CA ARG A 105 -6.20 -10.42 -1.01
C ARG A 105 -7.68 -10.39 -0.65
N PRO A 106 -8.18 -11.10 0.38
CA PRO A 106 -9.59 -11.02 0.77
C PRO A 106 -10.02 -9.61 1.22
N LEU A 107 -9.12 -8.84 1.84
CA LEU A 107 -9.37 -7.45 2.23
C LEU A 107 -9.43 -6.55 0.99
N PHE A 108 -8.48 -6.70 0.07
CA PHE A 108 -8.47 -5.97 -1.20
C PHE A 108 -9.73 -6.23 -2.03
N CYS A 109 -10.26 -7.44 -2.02
CA CYS A 109 -11.54 -7.77 -2.64
C CYS A 109 -12.73 -6.98 -2.08
N ARG A 110 -12.61 -6.42 -0.88
CA ARG A 110 -13.60 -5.52 -0.27
C ARG A 110 -13.20 -4.04 -0.34
N GLY A 111 -12.19 -3.71 -1.11
CA GLY A 111 -11.63 -2.36 -1.17
C GLY A 111 -11.00 -1.92 0.15
N LYS A 112 -10.79 -2.85 1.12
CA LYS A 112 -10.11 -2.54 2.38
C LYS A 112 -8.63 -2.40 2.17
N GLY A 113 -8.09 -1.30 2.65
CA GLY A 113 -6.67 -0.99 2.59
C GLY A 113 -6.31 0.17 3.51
N PRO A 114 -5.05 0.61 3.49
CA PRO A 114 -4.57 1.65 4.37
C PRO A 114 -5.27 2.98 4.14
N PHE A 115 -6.02 3.44 5.13
CA PHE A 115 -6.68 4.73 5.17
C PHE A 115 -5.99 5.60 6.23
N ARG A 116 -5.49 6.75 5.82
CA ARG A 116 -4.64 7.61 6.64
C ARG A 116 -5.23 8.99 6.75
N TRP A 117 -5.08 9.63 7.93
CA TRP A 117 -5.44 11.03 8.09
C TRP A 117 -4.47 11.77 9.00
N VAL A 118 -4.38 13.07 8.80
CA VAL A 118 -3.46 13.98 9.48
C VAL A 118 -4.23 15.19 9.95
N ALA A 119 -4.01 15.59 11.20
CA ALA A 119 -4.57 16.83 11.76
C ALA A 119 -3.63 18.01 11.49
N LEU A 120 -4.06 18.96 10.65
CA LEU A 120 -3.25 20.15 10.32
C LEU A 120 -3.13 21.14 11.48
N SER A 121 -3.93 20.98 12.54
CA SER A 121 -3.81 21.79 13.76
C SER A 121 -2.47 21.55 14.50
N GLY A 122 -1.85 20.40 14.27
CA GLY A 122 -0.71 19.96 15.08
C GLY A 122 -1.10 19.47 16.47
N ASP A 123 -2.39 19.51 16.82
CA ASP A 123 -2.88 19.09 18.13
C ASP A 123 -3.24 17.60 18.14
N PRO A 124 -2.59 16.76 18.97
CA PRO A 124 -2.94 15.36 19.15
C PRO A 124 -4.41 15.12 19.54
N GLU A 125 -5.06 16.10 20.17
CA GLU A 125 -6.45 15.98 20.58
C GLU A 125 -7.39 15.83 19.39
N ASP A 126 -7.10 16.49 18.26
CA ASP A 126 -7.89 16.31 17.04
C ASP A 126 -7.83 14.87 16.50
N ILE A 127 -6.71 14.17 16.68
CA ILE A 127 -6.64 12.74 16.34
C ILE A 127 -7.44 11.89 17.34
N ARG A 128 -7.42 12.19 18.65
CA ARG A 128 -8.23 11.46 19.62
C ARG A 128 -9.74 11.58 19.33
N LYS A 129 -10.19 12.79 18.94
CA LYS A 129 -11.58 13.03 18.53
C LYS A 129 -11.94 12.23 17.27
N THR A 130 -11.07 12.25 16.27
CA THR A 130 -11.31 11.45 15.05
C THR A 130 -11.26 9.95 15.33
N ASP A 131 -10.38 9.46 16.20
CA ASP A 131 -10.36 8.05 16.64
C ASP A 131 -11.69 7.67 17.31
N ALA A 132 -12.22 8.53 18.19
CA ALA A 132 -13.51 8.31 18.83
C ALA A 132 -14.65 8.29 17.81
N LYS A 133 -14.64 9.22 16.83
CA LYS A 133 -15.62 9.25 15.74
C LYS A 133 -15.57 8.00 14.88
N MET A 134 -14.39 7.46 14.60
CA MET A 134 -14.25 6.21 13.85
C MET A 134 -14.90 5.03 14.58
N LYS A 135 -14.74 4.95 15.91
CA LYS A 135 -15.41 3.90 16.72
C LYS A 135 -16.93 4.07 16.74
N GLU A 136 -17.42 5.29 16.76
CA GLU A 136 -18.87 5.59 16.67
C GLU A 136 -19.46 5.17 15.31
N LEU A 137 -18.73 5.45 14.21
CA LEU A 137 -19.18 5.13 12.85
C LEU A 137 -19.20 3.62 12.55
N PHE A 138 -18.30 2.87 13.17
CA PHE A 138 -18.08 1.44 12.91
C PHE A 138 -18.12 0.63 14.20
N PRO A 139 -19.26 0.61 14.92
CA PRO A 139 -19.36 -0.01 16.25
C PRO A 139 -19.11 -1.53 16.23
N GLU A 140 -19.37 -2.17 15.09
CA GLU A 140 -19.21 -3.63 14.94
C GLU A 140 -17.78 -4.07 14.63
N ASP A 141 -16.88 -3.13 14.28
CA ASP A 141 -15.49 -3.47 13.94
C ASP A 141 -14.59 -3.50 15.18
N ALA A 142 -14.63 -4.62 15.89
CA ALA A 142 -13.83 -4.83 17.11
C ALA A 142 -12.30 -4.75 16.83
N HIS A 143 -11.85 -5.10 15.62
CA HIS A 143 -10.44 -4.97 15.25
C HIS A 143 -10.02 -3.52 15.11
N LEU A 144 -10.85 -2.70 14.48
CA LEU A 144 -10.63 -1.25 14.38
C LEU A 144 -10.59 -0.62 15.77
N HIS A 145 -11.53 -0.94 16.65
CA HIS A 145 -11.57 -0.42 18.01
C HIS A 145 -10.30 -0.75 18.78
N ARG A 146 -9.92 -2.03 18.81
CA ARG A 146 -8.69 -2.47 19.46
C ARG A 146 -7.45 -1.78 18.90
N TRP A 147 -7.36 -1.61 17.58
CA TRP A 147 -6.25 -0.93 16.95
C TRP A 147 -6.16 0.53 17.38
N LEU A 148 -7.27 1.27 17.34
CA LEU A 148 -7.31 2.69 17.69
C LEU A 148 -6.97 2.91 19.17
N ASP A 149 -7.46 2.05 20.08
CA ASP A 149 -7.13 2.12 21.50
C ASP A 149 -5.62 1.90 21.71
N MET A 150 -5.07 0.83 21.16
CA MET A 150 -3.63 0.53 21.28
C MET A 150 -2.77 1.61 20.63
N ALA A 151 -3.19 2.15 19.51
CA ALA A 151 -2.45 3.23 18.82
C ALA A 151 -2.47 4.52 19.65
N GLY A 152 -3.60 4.84 20.28
CA GLY A 152 -3.72 5.99 21.18
C GLY A 152 -2.79 5.92 22.40
N GLU A 153 -2.58 4.71 22.92
CA GLU A 153 -1.73 4.49 24.10
C GLU A 153 -0.24 4.35 23.77
N ARG A 154 0.12 3.76 22.63
CA ARG A 154 1.48 3.25 22.37
C ARG A 154 2.22 3.98 21.28
N ILE A 155 1.55 4.75 20.43
CA ILE A 155 2.18 5.42 19.29
C ILE A 155 2.32 6.91 19.56
N ALA A 156 3.58 7.36 19.69
CA ALA A 156 3.89 8.78 19.76
C ALA A 156 3.90 9.40 18.35
N PHE A 157 3.44 10.65 18.25
CA PHE A 157 3.49 11.40 17.01
C PHE A 157 4.88 12.00 16.80
N GLN A 158 5.38 11.88 15.57
CA GLN A 158 6.60 12.55 15.12
C GLN A 158 6.21 13.51 13.96
N GLY A 159 6.17 14.80 14.26
CA GLY A 159 5.61 15.81 13.35
C GLY A 159 4.11 16.01 13.55
N LEU A 160 3.38 16.24 12.48
CA LEU A 160 1.92 16.40 12.56
C LEU A 160 1.25 15.12 13.07
N PRO A 161 0.29 15.24 14.01
CA PRO A 161 -0.47 14.10 14.48
C PRO A 161 -1.21 13.41 13.33
N ALA A 162 -1.08 12.09 13.26
CA ALA A 162 -1.63 11.29 12.18
C ALA A 162 -2.12 9.94 12.69
N ARG A 163 -3.04 9.33 11.93
CA ARG A 163 -3.52 7.98 12.19
C ARG A 163 -3.64 7.20 10.89
N ILE A 164 -3.61 5.88 11.01
CA ILE A 164 -3.89 4.92 9.95
C ILE A 164 -4.84 3.86 10.48
N CYS A 165 -5.74 3.39 9.64
CA CYS A 165 -6.52 2.17 9.87
C CYS A 165 -6.80 1.48 8.53
N TRP A 166 -7.47 0.33 8.57
CA TRP A 166 -7.88 -0.41 7.36
C TRP A 166 -9.39 -0.41 7.25
N ILE A 167 -9.91 0.39 6.32
CA ILE A 167 -11.33 0.45 5.96
C ILE A 167 -11.48 0.43 4.44
N GLY A 168 -12.68 0.10 3.95
CA GLY A 168 -12.92 -0.23 2.55
C GLY A 168 -14.05 0.55 1.88
N LEU A 169 -14.60 -0.08 0.86
CA LEU A 169 -15.75 0.44 0.14
C LEU A 169 -16.97 0.51 1.06
N GLY A 170 -17.71 1.61 0.99
CA GLY A 170 -18.84 1.88 1.90
C GLY A 170 -18.44 2.49 3.24
N GLU A 171 -17.15 2.48 3.59
CA GLU A 171 -16.66 2.95 4.89
C GLU A 171 -15.89 4.28 4.76
N ARG A 172 -14.99 4.40 3.78
CA ARG A 172 -14.06 5.55 3.65
C ARG A 172 -14.77 6.89 3.48
N HIS A 173 -15.81 6.95 2.64
CA HIS A 173 -16.56 8.19 2.42
C HIS A 173 -17.32 8.62 3.67
N ARG A 174 -17.86 7.67 4.46
CA ARG A 174 -18.53 7.96 5.73
C ARG A 174 -17.58 8.60 6.74
N ALA A 175 -16.37 8.04 6.86
CA ALA A 175 -15.31 8.60 7.70
C ALA A 175 -14.92 10.02 7.25
N GLY A 176 -14.69 10.21 5.94
CA GLY A 176 -14.31 11.51 5.38
C GLY A 176 -15.39 12.56 5.55
N LEU A 177 -16.66 12.22 5.33
CA LEU A 177 -17.79 13.14 5.55
C LEU A 177 -17.93 13.54 7.02
N ALA A 178 -17.76 12.58 7.93
CA ALA A 178 -17.79 12.85 9.37
C ALA A 178 -16.65 13.79 9.79
N PHE A 179 -15.43 13.56 9.30
CA PHE A 179 -14.31 14.46 9.59
C PHE A 179 -14.54 15.86 9.02
N ASN A 180 -15.12 15.95 7.82
CA ASN A 180 -15.47 17.26 7.23
C ASN A 180 -16.53 18.00 8.05
N GLU A 181 -17.53 17.31 8.59
CA GLU A 181 -18.52 17.91 9.47
C GLU A 181 -17.92 18.35 10.82
N MET A 182 -17.02 17.57 11.39
CA MET A 182 -16.31 17.94 12.62
C MET A 182 -15.44 19.20 12.42
N VAL A 183 -14.86 19.40 11.23
CA VAL A 183 -14.17 20.65 10.88
C VAL A 183 -15.17 21.79 10.73
N LYS A 184 -16.30 21.57 10.04
CA LYS A 184 -17.34 22.56 9.82
C LYS A 184 -17.97 23.07 11.13
N SER A 185 -18.21 22.18 12.07
CA SER A 185 -18.77 22.50 13.38
C SER A 185 -17.78 23.17 14.34
N GLY A 186 -16.49 23.17 14.01
CA GLY A 186 -15.42 23.66 14.90
C GLY A 186 -15.04 22.68 16.01
N GLU A 187 -15.50 21.44 15.96
CA GLU A 187 -15.08 20.37 16.87
C GLU A 187 -13.59 20.06 16.68
N LEU A 188 -13.11 20.09 15.44
CA LEU A 188 -11.69 20.03 15.10
C LEU A 188 -11.16 21.44 14.84
N LYS A 189 -9.92 21.69 15.26
CA LYS A 189 -9.28 23.01 15.25
C LYS A 189 -8.80 23.46 13.87
N ALA A 190 -8.60 22.50 12.95
CA ALA A 190 -8.08 22.76 11.59
C ALA A 190 -8.52 21.65 10.64
N PRO A 191 -8.33 21.81 9.32
CA PRO A 191 -8.64 20.78 8.34
C PRO A 191 -7.93 19.44 8.63
N ILE A 192 -8.59 18.36 8.20
CA ILE A 192 -8.02 17.01 8.17
C ILE A 192 -7.63 16.69 6.74
N VAL A 193 -6.42 16.19 6.55
CA VAL A 193 -5.95 15.66 5.27
C VAL A 193 -6.07 14.15 5.28
N ILE A 194 -6.85 13.62 4.37
CA ILE A 194 -7.02 12.17 4.17
C ILE A 194 -6.17 11.75 2.97
N GLY A 195 -5.45 10.66 3.13
CA GLY A 195 -4.76 9.96 2.06
C GLY A 195 -4.84 8.45 2.27
N ARG A 196 -4.37 7.71 1.28
CA ARG A 196 -4.22 6.25 1.43
C ARG A 196 -2.87 5.83 0.88
N ASP A 197 -2.48 4.59 1.13
CA ASP A 197 -1.25 4.06 0.57
C ASP A 197 -1.35 3.98 -0.96
N HIS A 198 -0.26 4.29 -1.66
CA HIS A 198 -0.18 4.13 -3.12
C HIS A 198 -0.38 2.67 -3.54
N LEU A 199 -0.02 1.75 -2.66
CA LEU A 199 -0.13 0.31 -2.84
C LEU A 199 -1.46 -0.22 -2.27
N ASP A 200 -2.55 0.44 -2.59
CA ASP A 200 -3.91 0.09 -2.19
C ASP A 200 -4.57 -0.86 -3.20
N SER A 201 -5.77 -1.32 -2.90
CA SER A 201 -6.48 -2.39 -3.60
C SER A 201 -6.70 -2.16 -5.10
N GLY A 202 -6.92 -0.90 -5.53
CA GLY A 202 -7.24 -0.55 -6.92
C GLY A 202 -6.19 0.33 -7.61
N SER A 203 -5.13 0.71 -6.92
CA SER A 203 -4.23 1.78 -7.34
C SER A 203 -2.87 1.31 -7.84
N VAL A 204 -2.66 0.02 -7.99
CA VAL A 204 -1.33 -0.54 -8.18
C VAL A 204 -1.31 -1.66 -9.20
N ALA A 205 -0.21 -1.74 -9.96
CA ALA A 205 0.25 -2.91 -10.68
C ALA A 205 1.64 -3.24 -10.16
N SER A 206 1.74 -4.25 -9.32
CA SER A 206 2.97 -4.67 -8.64
C SER A 206 2.99 -6.20 -8.59
N PRO A 207 3.48 -6.86 -9.66
CA PRO A 207 3.36 -8.31 -9.84
C PRO A 207 4.12 -9.13 -8.77
N ASN A 208 5.05 -8.51 -8.06
CA ASN A 208 5.81 -9.18 -7.01
C ASN A 208 5.27 -8.89 -5.59
N ARG A 209 4.14 -8.19 -5.46
CA ARG A 209 3.55 -7.84 -4.16
C ARG A 209 2.02 -7.74 -4.19
N GLU A 210 1.46 -6.54 -4.45
CA GLU A 210 0.03 -6.29 -4.28
C GLU A 210 -0.82 -7.00 -5.31
N THR A 211 -0.28 -7.20 -6.50
CA THR A 211 -0.96 -7.91 -7.59
C THR A 211 -0.33 -9.26 -7.92
N GLU A 212 0.47 -9.78 -6.99
CA GLU A 212 1.05 -11.13 -7.09
C GLU A 212 -0.06 -12.18 -7.15
N SER A 213 0.05 -13.10 -8.10
CA SER A 213 -0.86 -14.24 -8.26
C SER A 213 -2.33 -13.84 -8.38
N MET A 214 -2.64 -12.85 -9.22
CA MET A 214 -4.02 -12.53 -9.56
C MET A 214 -4.67 -13.73 -10.24
N GLN A 215 -5.92 -14.02 -9.90
CA GLN A 215 -6.63 -15.22 -10.35
C GLN A 215 -6.75 -15.33 -11.88
N ASP A 216 -6.76 -14.21 -12.58
CA ASP A 216 -6.83 -14.10 -14.04
C ASP A 216 -5.47 -13.86 -14.71
N GLY A 217 -4.37 -13.85 -13.94
CA GLY A 217 -3.03 -13.56 -14.44
C GLY A 217 -2.76 -12.10 -14.76
N SER A 218 -3.62 -11.18 -14.32
CA SER A 218 -3.49 -9.73 -14.56
C SER A 218 -2.49 -9.01 -13.64
N ASP A 219 -1.53 -9.72 -13.09
CA ASP A 219 -0.56 -9.23 -12.11
C ASP A 219 0.15 -7.94 -12.55
N ALA A 220 0.49 -7.84 -13.83
CA ALA A 220 1.25 -6.74 -14.41
C ALA A 220 0.40 -5.76 -15.26
N VAL A 221 -0.93 -5.86 -15.22
CA VAL A 221 -1.80 -4.96 -15.99
C VAL A 221 -1.73 -3.55 -15.45
N SER A 222 -1.13 -2.67 -16.22
CA SER A 222 -0.83 -1.28 -15.86
C SER A 222 -2.04 -0.33 -15.95
N ASP A 223 -3.13 -0.74 -16.59
CA ASP A 223 -4.32 0.08 -16.78
C ASP A 223 -4.97 0.47 -15.46
N TRP A 224 -4.96 -0.41 -14.46
CA TRP A 224 -5.63 -0.18 -13.19
C TRP A 224 -5.13 1.04 -12.42
N PRO A 225 -3.83 1.22 -12.16
CA PRO A 225 -3.35 2.44 -11.50
C PRO A 225 -3.57 3.70 -12.34
N LEU A 226 -3.54 3.59 -13.68
CA LEU A 226 -3.84 4.73 -14.57
C LEU A 226 -5.31 5.13 -14.46
N LEU A 227 -6.23 4.17 -14.59
CA LEU A 227 -7.67 4.41 -14.46
C LEU A 227 -8.03 4.93 -13.06
N ASN A 228 -7.40 4.39 -12.01
CA ASN A 228 -7.57 4.87 -10.64
C ASN A 228 -7.15 6.36 -10.51
N ALA A 229 -5.99 6.74 -11.05
CA ALA A 229 -5.53 8.12 -11.02
C ALA A 229 -6.48 9.07 -11.78
N LEU A 230 -6.94 8.66 -12.97
CA LEU A 230 -7.88 9.44 -13.77
C LEU A 230 -9.24 9.60 -13.07
N LEU A 231 -9.75 8.52 -12.48
CA LEU A 231 -11.01 8.52 -11.75
C LEU A 231 -10.96 9.43 -10.53
N ASN A 232 -9.89 9.37 -9.74
CA ASN A 232 -9.70 10.21 -8.58
C ASN A 232 -9.56 11.69 -8.97
N THR A 233 -8.88 11.99 -10.09
CA THR A 233 -8.77 13.35 -10.64
C THR A 233 -10.12 13.87 -11.08
N ALA A 234 -10.87 13.10 -11.86
CA ALA A 234 -12.23 13.45 -12.30
C ALA A 234 -13.19 13.57 -11.11
N GLY A 235 -13.00 12.77 -10.07
CA GLY A 235 -13.75 12.82 -8.81
C GLY A 235 -13.56 14.11 -8.02
N GLY A 236 -12.48 14.84 -8.25
CA GLY A 236 -12.14 16.10 -7.59
C GLY A 236 -11.24 15.91 -6.37
N ALA A 237 -10.37 14.92 -6.36
CA ALA A 237 -9.33 14.78 -5.34
C ALA A 237 -8.47 16.04 -5.28
N THR A 238 -7.98 16.36 -4.08
CA THR A 238 -7.16 17.57 -3.89
C THR A 238 -5.77 17.39 -4.52
N TRP A 239 -5.26 16.16 -4.48
CA TRP A 239 -3.98 15.82 -5.08
C TRP A 239 -3.99 14.35 -5.54
N VAL A 240 -3.45 14.10 -6.72
CA VAL A 240 -3.26 12.77 -7.29
C VAL A 240 -1.83 12.65 -7.78
N SER A 241 -1.23 11.51 -7.58
CA SER A 241 0.11 11.20 -8.10
C SER A 241 0.10 9.88 -8.86
N LEU A 242 1.01 9.75 -9.80
CA LEU A 242 1.30 8.51 -10.50
C LEU A 242 2.80 8.28 -10.50
N HIS A 243 3.21 7.09 -10.06
CA HIS A 243 4.60 6.72 -9.93
C HIS A 243 4.86 5.40 -10.66
N HIS A 244 6.07 5.27 -11.16
CA HIS A 244 6.57 4.03 -11.75
C HIS A 244 7.97 3.73 -11.23
N GLY A 245 8.15 2.52 -10.81
CA GLY A 245 9.44 2.05 -10.30
C GLY A 245 9.86 2.71 -9.00
N GLY A 246 10.34 2.27 -8.11
CA GLY A 246 10.71 2.79 -6.80
C GLY A 246 9.92 2.10 -5.70
N GLY A 247 10.53 1.92 -4.58
CA GLY A 247 9.98 1.20 -3.49
C GLY A 247 9.83 -0.28 -3.78
N VAL A 248 8.76 -0.84 -3.31
CA VAL A 248 8.44 -2.26 -3.45
C VAL A 248 8.11 -2.60 -4.89
N GLY A 249 8.59 -3.74 -5.37
CA GLY A 249 8.43 -4.17 -6.75
C GLY A 249 9.52 -3.66 -7.70
N MET A 250 10.42 -2.81 -7.24
CA MET A 250 11.73 -2.54 -7.82
C MET A 250 11.76 -2.19 -9.29
N GLY A 251 10.93 -1.25 -9.68
CA GLY A 251 10.79 -0.83 -11.07
C GLY A 251 9.71 -1.59 -11.84
N TYR A 252 9.18 -2.66 -11.28
CA TYR A 252 8.02 -3.38 -11.83
C TYR A 252 6.69 -2.94 -11.19
N SER A 253 6.73 -1.94 -10.28
CA SER A 253 5.55 -1.41 -9.62
C SER A 253 5.15 -0.07 -10.21
N GLN A 254 3.92 0.02 -10.70
CA GLN A 254 3.26 1.27 -11.04
C GLN A 254 2.12 1.49 -10.06
N HIS A 255 2.02 2.71 -9.52
CA HIS A 255 1.04 2.99 -8.47
C HIS A 255 0.60 4.45 -8.47
N SER A 256 -0.63 4.69 -8.03
CA SER A 256 -1.22 6.02 -7.91
C SER A 256 -1.57 6.35 -6.46
N GLY A 257 -1.35 7.61 -6.08
CA GLY A 257 -1.70 8.17 -4.79
C GLY A 257 -2.89 9.10 -4.89
N VAL A 258 -3.64 9.24 -3.80
CA VAL A 258 -4.74 10.18 -3.68
C VAL A 258 -4.71 10.85 -2.31
N VAL A 259 -4.96 12.15 -2.32
CA VAL A 259 -5.15 12.97 -1.12
C VAL A 259 -6.40 13.83 -1.28
N ILE A 260 -7.18 13.95 -0.22
CA ILE A 260 -8.34 14.84 -0.17
C ILE A 260 -8.39 15.57 1.17
N VAL A 261 -8.81 16.83 1.15
CA VAL A 261 -8.87 17.70 2.32
C VAL A 261 -10.31 17.86 2.80
N CYS A 262 -10.51 17.61 4.08
CA CYS A 262 -11.71 17.94 4.82
C CYS A 262 -11.55 19.35 5.40
N ASP A 263 -12.06 20.37 4.71
CA ASP A 263 -11.94 21.79 5.09
C ASP A 263 -13.22 22.38 5.70
N GLY A 264 -14.24 21.53 5.90
CA GLY A 264 -15.53 21.90 6.46
C GLY A 264 -16.51 22.48 5.45
N THR A 265 -16.14 22.63 4.18
CA THR A 265 -17.05 23.19 3.16
C THR A 265 -17.95 22.13 2.53
N ASP A 266 -19.13 22.56 2.04
CA ASP A 266 -20.02 21.68 1.28
C ASP A 266 -19.39 21.25 -0.05
N ALA A 267 -18.49 22.05 -0.61
CA ALA A 267 -17.74 21.69 -1.81
C ALA A 267 -16.75 20.55 -1.53
N ALA A 268 -16.10 20.56 -0.37
CA ALA A 268 -15.26 19.45 0.07
C ALA A 268 -16.09 18.20 0.32
N ALA A 269 -17.23 18.30 0.99
CA ALA A 269 -18.13 17.18 1.27
C ALA A 269 -18.49 16.40 -0.02
N ARG A 270 -18.94 17.12 -1.07
CA ARG A 270 -19.28 16.50 -2.36
C ARG A 270 -18.09 15.78 -3.03
N ARG A 271 -16.88 16.32 -2.90
CA ARG A 271 -15.65 15.69 -3.43
C ARG A 271 -15.24 14.48 -2.60
N ILE A 272 -15.28 14.61 -1.29
CA ILE A 272 -14.96 13.54 -0.33
C ILE A 272 -15.85 12.33 -0.58
N GLU A 273 -17.17 12.53 -0.64
CA GLU A 273 -18.12 11.47 -0.91
C GLU A 273 -17.76 10.71 -2.19
N ARG A 274 -17.55 11.43 -3.28
CA ARG A 274 -17.29 10.87 -4.59
C ARG A 274 -15.93 10.16 -4.67
N VAL A 275 -14.87 10.81 -4.20
CA VAL A 275 -13.51 10.27 -4.28
C VAL A 275 -13.33 9.07 -3.36
N LEU A 276 -13.78 9.17 -2.10
CA LEU A 276 -13.61 8.09 -1.13
C LEU A 276 -14.60 6.93 -1.31
N TRP A 277 -15.59 7.08 -2.19
CA TRP A 277 -16.38 5.98 -2.72
C TRP A 277 -15.69 5.32 -3.91
N ASN A 278 -15.33 6.11 -4.91
CA ASN A 278 -14.81 5.63 -6.18
C ASN A 278 -13.43 4.97 -6.06
N ASP A 279 -12.56 5.50 -5.23
CA ASP A 279 -11.20 4.99 -5.05
C ASP A 279 -11.15 3.53 -4.58
N PRO A 280 -11.78 3.14 -3.47
CA PRO A 280 -11.85 1.72 -3.10
C PRO A 280 -12.73 0.89 -4.04
N ALA A 281 -13.70 1.49 -4.72
CA ALA A 281 -14.52 0.79 -5.72
C ALA A 281 -13.67 0.24 -6.89
N THR A 282 -12.61 0.96 -7.31
CA THR A 282 -11.70 0.44 -8.35
C THR A 282 -11.02 -0.86 -7.92
N GLY A 283 -10.70 -0.99 -6.64
CA GLY A 283 -10.15 -2.23 -6.09
C GLY A 283 -11.16 -3.38 -6.11
N VAL A 284 -12.40 -3.11 -5.74
CA VAL A 284 -13.48 -4.12 -5.81
C VAL A 284 -13.74 -4.52 -7.25
N MET A 285 -13.87 -3.57 -8.17
CA MET A 285 -14.08 -3.83 -9.60
C MET A 285 -12.98 -4.70 -10.18
N ARG A 286 -11.72 -4.34 -9.96
CA ARG A 286 -10.56 -5.09 -10.42
C ARG A 286 -10.58 -6.54 -9.97
N HIS A 287 -10.84 -6.78 -8.68
CA HIS A 287 -10.85 -8.12 -8.13
C HIS A 287 -12.09 -8.91 -8.55
N ALA A 288 -13.24 -8.24 -8.74
CA ALA A 288 -14.45 -8.86 -9.27
C ALA A 288 -14.25 -9.30 -10.73
N ASP A 289 -13.61 -8.45 -11.54
CA ASP A 289 -13.24 -8.75 -12.93
C ASP A 289 -12.27 -9.93 -13.01
N ALA A 290 -11.28 -9.98 -12.13
CA ALA A 290 -10.33 -11.08 -12.01
C ALA A 290 -10.96 -12.41 -11.52
N GLY A 291 -12.23 -12.41 -11.13
CA GLY A 291 -12.95 -13.64 -10.77
C GLY A 291 -13.08 -13.93 -9.28
N TYR A 292 -12.64 -13.03 -8.40
CA TYR A 292 -12.75 -13.23 -6.96
C TYR A 292 -14.20 -13.09 -6.49
N GLU A 293 -14.79 -14.16 -5.95
CA GLU A 293 -16.19 -14.16 -5.51
C GLU A 293 -16.43 -13.20 -4.33
N ILE A 294 -15.46 -13.04 -3.44
CA ILE A 294 -15.55 -12.05 -2.34
C ILE A 294 -15.75 -10.64 -2.89
N ALA A 295 -15.08 -10.31 -4.00
CA ALA A 295 -15.22 -9.00 -4.63
C ALA A 295 -16.58 -8.84 -5.34
N ARG A 296 -17.05 -9.87 -6.01
CA ARG A 296 -18.38 -9.91 -6.63
C ARG A 296 -19.49 -9.74 -5.59
N GLN A 297 -19.35 -10.44 -4.46
CA GLN A 297 -20.26 -10.29 -3.33
C GLN A 297 -20.22 -8.86 -2.78
N CYS A 298 -19.04 -8.30 -2.55
CA CYS A 298 -18.90 -6.91 -2.10
C CYS A 298 -19.52 -5.91 -3.09
N ALA A 299 -19.33 -6.14 -4.39
CA ALA A 299 -19.93 -5.31 -5.42
C ALA A 299 -21.47 -5.32 -5.36
N ARG A 300 -22.09 -6.49 -5.16
CA ARG A 300 -23.54 -6.62 -4.98
C ARG A 300 -24.01 -5.93 -3.68
N GLU A 301 -23.33 -6.17 -2.56
CA GLU A 301 -23.64 -5.58 -1.26
C GLU A 301 -23.59 -4.03 -1.29
N GLN A 302 -22.65 -3.48 -2.06
CA GLN A 302 -22.43 -2.04 -2.17
C GLN A 302 -23.14 -1.40 -3.37
N GLY A 303 -23.86 -2.18 -4.17
CA GLY A 303 -24.61 -1.68 -5.33
C GLY A 303 -23.74 -1.16 -6.48
N LEU A 304 -22.54 -1.71 -6.66
CA LEU A 304 -21.71 -1.38 -7.82
C LEU A 304 -22.34 -1.94 -9.09
N ASN A 305 -22.48 -1.07 -10.09
CA ASN A 305 -22.95 -1.48 -11.42
C ASN A 305 -21.80 -2.09 -12.21
N LEU A 306 -21.75 -3.42 -12.29
CA LEU A 306 -20.77 -4.19 -13.04
C LEU A 306 -21.44 -5.00 -14.16
N PRO A 307 -21.85 -4.34 -15.28
CA PRO A 307 -22.68 -4.96 -16.30
C PRO A 307 -22.02 -6.12 -17.05
N MET A 308 -20.70 -6.26 -16.95
CA MET A 308 -19.93 -7.35 -17.56
C MET A 308 -19.92 -8.63 -16.70
N LEU A 309 -20.25 -8.51 -15.41
CA LEU A 309 -20.39 -9.67 -14.54
C LEU A 309 -21.83 -10.16 -14.63
N LYS A 310 -22.03 -11.24 -15.38
CA LYS A 310 -23.33 -11.94 -15.39
C LYS A 310 -23.46 -12.72 -14.08
N ASP A 311 -24.65 -12.66 -13.49
CA ASP A 311 -25.04 -13.48 -12.33
C ASP A 311 -24.97 -14.97 -12.65
#